data_1da9f8a4617e4c828f970e517fff540f
#
_entry.id   1da9f8a4617e4c828f970e517fff540f
#
_cell.length_a   1.000
_cell.length_b   1.000
_cell.length_c   1.000
_cell.angle_alpha   90.00
_cell.angle_beta   90.00
_cell.angle_gamma   90.00
#
_symmetry.space_group_name_H-M   'P 1'
#
loop_
_entity.id
_entity.type
_entity.pdbx_description
1 polymer ?
#
loop_
_entity_poly.entity_id
_entity_poly.type
_entity_poly.pdbx_seq_one_letter_code
_entity_poly.pdbx_strand_id
1 'polypeptide(L)'
;LQGLETSATCLTSNSKIALEKLCPSPFLPSTMQALHIMSNRYIVIMAGGRGERFWPKSRSARPKHLQAIIGEKTMLAQTVERVAALVPPENLLIITAAEQRQVVLEDLPQLSSDQVVGEPVGRDTAAAVGLATVLVRAKDPDAVYAILPADHVIHDGPAYSEVLETAFSAAEETESLVTIGVKPTEPATGYGYVQTGLVKTYIMGTPVYTVQRFVEKPDLQTALSYVDSGEYFWNAGMFIWKVSAIDAALQNYTPDLYSGLKSISDGIAAGTSLESLMTEVYPALEKISVDFAIMEKAQNVLMVESAFDWDDVGAWPAIERHFPEDALGNVKKGDAIYKESADNIIVSENGHLTALIGVQSLIVVHTEDVTLVCHKDRAQDIKTIVKELGENEDFKHLV
;
A
#
# COMPACT_ATOMS: atom_id res chain seq x y z
N LEU A 1 2.66 32.36 64.04
CA LEU A 1 3.74 33.37 64.22
C LEU A 1 4.48 33.49 62.87
N GLN A 2 4.16 34.58 62.18
CA GLN A 2 5.04 35.56 61.52
C GLN A 2 5.95 34.95 60.45
N GLY A 3 5.90 35.28 59.19
CA GLY A 3 5.71 36.56 58.54
C GLY A 3 6.96 36.86 57.75
N LEU A 4 6.81 37.13 56.48
CA LEU A 4 7.33 38.32 55.81
C LEU A 4 7.38 38.12 54.28
N GLU A 5 6.70 39.01 53.65
CA GLU A 5 6.69 39.38 52.26
C GLU A 5 8.00 40.02 51.77
N THR A 6 7.95 40.22 50.50
CA THR A 6 8.68 41.21 49.62
C THR A 6 9.81 40.60 48.83
N SER A 7 10.05 40.89 47.60
CA SER A 7 9.51 41.90 46.64
C SER A 7 9.97 41.52 45.22
N ALA A 8 9.14 41.83 44.25
CA ALA A 8 9.51 41.86 42.84
C ALA A 8 10.55 42.92 42.55
N THR A 9 11.55 42.63 41.74
CA THR A 9 12.26 43.60 40.95
C THR A 9 12.54 43.10 39.53
N CYS A 10 11.94 43.83 38.63
CA CYS A 10 12.16 43.87 37.20
C CYS A 10 13.62 44.23 36.89
N LEU A 11 14.30 43.44 36.05
CA LEU A 11 15.45 43.92 35.28
C LEU A 11 15.34 43.44 33.86
N THR A 12 15.19 44.44 33.02
CA THR A 12 15.12 44.50 31.57
C THR A 12 16.47 44.18 30.92
N SER A 13 16.36 43.57 29.74
CA SER A 13 17.20 43.68 28.52
C SER A 13 18.73 43.50 28.63
N ASN A 14 19.18 42.71 27.66
CA ASN A 14 20.56 42.55 27.16
C ASN A 14 21.31 41.28 27.64
N SER A 15 21.09 40.19 26.92
CA SER A 15 22.11 39.18 26.62
C SER A 15 21.67 38.24 25.47
N LYS A 16 21.41 38.82 24.32
CA LYS A 16 21.62 38.13 23.04
C LYS A 16 23.03 38.49 22.62
N ILE A 17 23.99 37.68 22.86
CA ILE A 17 25.34 37.54 22.27
C ILE A 17 26.20 36.83 23.31
N ALA A 18 26.20 35.49 23.31
CA ALA A 18 27.26 34.60 23.77
C ALA A 18 26.76 33.14 23.85
N LEU A 19 26.39 32.55 22.75
CA LEU A 19 26.14 31.10 22.62
C LEU A 19 26.61 30.55 21.28
N GLU A 20 27.70 31.14 20.79
CA GLU A 20 28.49 30.55 19.71
C GLU A 20 29.90 30.34 20.21
N LYS A 21 30.17 29.18 20.79
CA LYS A 21 31.44 28.46 20.89
C LYS A 21 31.40 27.52 22.11
N LEU A 22 30.62 26.45 22.01
CA LEU A 22 30.80 25.27 22.82
C LEU A 22 30.70 24.07 21.91
N CYS A 23 31.68 23.20 21.98
CA CYS A 23 31.87 21.97 21.20
C CYS A 23 30.56 21.21 20.94
N PRO A 24 30.41 20.53 19.79
CA PRO A 24 29.24 19.71 19.55
C PRO A 24 29.20 18.58 20.56
N SER A 25 28.27 18.66 21.50
CA SER A 25 27.91 17.58 22.40
C SER A 25 27.16 16.52 21.54
N PRO A 26 27.53 15.23 21.62
CA PRO A 26 26.87 14.17 20.83
C PRO A 26 25.48 13.76 21.38
N PHE A 27 24.90 14.54 22.28
CA PHE A 27 23.57 14.27 22.86
C PHE A 27 22.61 15.44 22.60
N LEU A 28 22.00 15.42 21.40
CA LEU A 28 20.70 16.08 21.23
C LEU A 28 19.66 15.30 22.06
N PRO A 29 18.69 15.98 22.73
CA PRO A 29 17.63 15.28 23.44
C PRO A 29 16.92 14.31 22.47
N SER A 30 16.66 13.08 22.90
CA SER A 30 16.05 12.02 22.10
C SER A 30 14.76 12.43 21.38
N THR A 31 14.01 13.38 21.92
CA THR A 31 12.80 13.97 21.33
C THR A 31 13.06 14.84 20.09
N MET A 32 14.15 15.60 20.02
CA MET A 32 14.49 16.42 18.84
C MET A 32 15.05 15.57 17.70
N GLN A 33 15.77 14.51 18.01
CA GLN A 33 16.26 13.56 17.03
C GLN A 33 15.13 12.71 16.44
N ALA A 34 14.17 12.28 17.27
CA ALA A 34 12.96 11.59 16.82
C ALA A 34 12.08 12.48 15.92
N LEU A 35 11.89 13.77 16.27
CA LEU A 35 11.15 14.74 15.46
C LEU A 35 11.85 15.01 14.12
N HIS A 36 13.17 15.02 14.05
CA HIS A 36 13.91 15.22 12.80
C HIS A 36 13.85 13.97 11.90
N ILE A 37 13.95 12.78 12.47
CA ILE A 37 13.83 11.50 11.74
C ILE A 37 12.44 11.35 11.13
N MET A 38 11.37 11.74 11.84
CA MET A 38 10.01 11.67 11.30
C MET A 38 9.73 12.73 10.20
N SER A 39 10.47 13.84 10.17
CA SER A 39 10.20 14.95 9.25
C SER A 39 10.58 14.66 7.80
N ASN A 40 11.50 13.74 7.53
CA ASN A 40 11.95 13.36 6.18
C ASN A 40 11.40 12.00 5.69
N ARG A 41 10.49 11.39 6.46
CA ARG A 41 9.78 10.17 6.04
C ARG A 41 8.49 10.52 5.32
N TYR A 42 8.23 9.79 4.24
CA TYR A 42 7.01 9.91 3.45
C TYR A 42 6.35 8.56 3.29
N ILE A 43 5.04 8.57 3.10
CA ILE A 43 4.28 7.39 2.71
C ILE A 43 3.52 7.71 1.44
N VAL A 44 3.68 6.86 0.43
CA VAL A 44 2.92 6.93 -0.80
C VAL A 44 2.04 5.69 -0.90
N ILE A 45 0.73 5.87 -0.92
CA ILE A 45 -0.24 4.79 -1.06
C ILE A 45 -0.59 4.66 -2.53
N MET A 46 -0.36 3.48 -3.11
CA MET A 46 -0.78 3.15 -4.46
C MET A 46 -2.22 2.65 -4.45
N ALA A 47 -3.12 3.50 -4.90
CA ALA A 47 -4.55 3.24 -5.01
C ALA A 47 -4.94 3.00 -6.48
N GLY A 48 -4.22 2.08 -7.12
CA GLY A 48 -4.43 1.68 -8.52
C GLY A 48 -5.16 0.34 -8.63
N GLY A 49 -5.50 -0.04 -9.87
CA GLY A 49 -6.16 -1.30 -10.15
C GLY A 49 -7.68 -1.24 -10.01
N ARG A 50 -8.37 -2.02 -10.85
CA ARG A 50 -9.84 -2.02 -10.91
C ARG A 50 -10.49 -2.95 -9.89
N GLY A 51 -9.76 -3.96 -9.39
CA GLY A 51 -10.32 -4.95 -8.47
C GLY A 51 -11.48 -5.77 -9.09
N GLU A 52 -11.43 -6.06 -10.39
CA GLU A 52 -12.51 -6.66 -11.19
C GLU A 52 -13.07 -7.97 -10.61
N ARG A 53 -12.27 -8.71 -9.81
CA ARG A 53 -12.71 -9.95 -9.13
C ARG A 53 -13.72 -9.69 -8.02
N PHE A 54 -13.88 -8.44 -7.58
CA PHE A 54 -14.89 -8.02 -6.61
C PHE A 54 -16.13 -7.40 -7.26
N TRP A 55 -16.25 -7.53 -8.58
CA TRP A 55 -17.52 -7.20 -9.23
C TRP A 55 -18.66 -8.05 -8.63
N PRO A 56 -19.86 -7.48 -8.41
CA PRO A 56 -20.36 -6.19 -8.83
C PRO A 56 -20.11 -5.04 -7.86
N LYS A 57 -19.45 -5.28 -6.71
CA LYS A 57 -19.09 -4.21 -5.77
C LYS A 57 -18.02 -3.27 -6.33
N SER A 58 -16.96 -3.84 -6.92
CA SER A 58 -15.92 -3.05 -7.59
C SER A 58 -16.37 -2.66 -8.98
N ARG A 59 -16.22 -1.38 -9.31
CA ARG A 59 -16.50 -0.77 -10.59
C ARG A 59 -15.38 0.19 -10.97
N SER A 60 -15.28 0.58 -12.24
CA SER A 60 -14.25 1.52 -12.71
C SER A 60 -14.23 2.83 -11.89
N ALA A 61 -15.42 3.39 -11.60
CA ALA A 61 -15.56 4.61 -10.82
C ALA A 61 -15.31 4.41 -9.31
N ARG A 62 -15.55 3.21 -8.80
CA ARG A 62 -15.35 2.83 -7.39
C ARG A 62 -14.71 1.44 -7.29
N PRO A 63 -13.39 1.32 -7.55
CA PRO A 63 -12.68 0.06 -7.51
C PRO A 63 -12.56 -0.49 -6.08
N LYS A 64 -11.95 -1.69 -5.95
CA LYS A 64 -11.82 -2.43 -4.68
C LYS A 64 -11.36 -1.56 -3.51
N HIS A 65 -10.32 -0.75 -3.69
CA HIS A 65 -9.76 0.06 -2.61
C HIS A 65 -10.72 1.17 -2.12
N LEU A 66 -11.69 1.58 -2.93
CA LEU A 66 -12.77 2.51 -2.58
C LEU A 66 -14.06 1.80 -2.11
N GLN A 67 -13.98 0.50 -1.78
CA GLN A 67 -15.08 -0.29 -1.25
C GLN A 67 -14.80 -0.72 0.18
N ALA A 68 -15.85 -0.78 0.99
CA ALA A 68 -15.84 -1.41 2.31
C ALA A 68 -16.05 -2.93 2.16
N ILE A 69 -15.05 -3.63 1.59
CA ILE A 69 -15.11 -5.08 1.42
C ILE A 69 -15.05 -5.76 2.79
N ILE A 70 -14.07 -5.40 3.60
CA ILE A 70 -13.88 -5.86 4.98
C ILE A 70 -14.04 -4.66 5.91
N GLY A 71 -14.86 -4.82 6.96
CA GLY A 71 -15.15 -3.71 7.89
C GLY A 71 -16.17 -2.71 7.32
N GLU A 72 -16.22 -1.49 7.90
CA GLU A 72 -17.20 -0.45 7.60
C GLU A 72 -16.66 0.71 6.75
N LYS A 73 -15.32 0.87 6.72
CA LYS A 73 -14.63 1.90 5.94
C LYS A 73 -14.05 1.32 4.66
N THR A 74 -13.81 2.16 3.66
CA THR A 74 -13.09 1.73 2.45
C THR A 74 -11.71 1.17 2.81
N MET A 75 -11.17 0.28 1.98
CA MET A 75 -9.84 -0.30 2.25
C MET A 75 -8.76 0.78 2.22
N LEU A 76 -8.90 1.79 1.36
CA LEU A 76 -8.01 2.94 1.31
C LEU A 76 -8.07 3.76 2.61
N ALA A 77 -9.26 4.05 3.14
CA ALA A 77 -9.40 4.78 4.39
C ALA A 77 -8.79 4.02 5.57
N GLN A 78 -8.97 2.70 5.63
CA GLN A 78 -8.33 1.85 6.63
C GLN A 78 -6.80 1.88 6.51
N THR A 79 -6.26 1.88 5.29
CA THR A 79 -4.81 1.97 5.05
C THR A 79 -4.26 3.32 5.49
N VAL A 80 -4.93 4.43 5.14
CA VAL A 80 -4.54 5.78 5.58
C VAL A 80 -4.55 5.89 7.12
N GLU A 81 -5.59 5.42 7.78
CA GLU A 81 -5.68 5.45 9.25
C GLU A 81 -4.56 4.65 9.92
N ARG A 82 -4.22 3.49 9.36
CA ARG A 82 -3.19 2.59 9.89
C ARG A 82 -1.81 3.23 9.89
N VAL A 83 -1.52 4.10 8.92
CA VAL A 83 -0.21 4.73 8.76
C VAL A 83 -0.15 6.19 9.23
N ALA A 84 -1.26 6.78 9.64
CA ALA A 84 -1.37 8.21 9.95
C ALA A 84 -0.43 8.70 11.07
N ALA A 85 0.01 7.81 11.96
CA ALA A 85 0.92 8.15 13.05
C ALA A 85 2.41 8.02 12.69
N LEU A 86 2.74 7.45 11.52
CA LEU A 86 4.12 7.13 11.13
C LEU A 86 4.84 8.30 10.44
N VAL A 87 4.09 9.22 9.88
CA VAL A 87 4.64 10.40 9.18
C VAL A 87 3.78 11.64 9.46
N PRO A 88 4.32 12.85 9.28
CA PRO A 88 3.52 14.07 9.27
C PRO A 88 2.40 13.98 8.23
N PRO A 89 1.19 14.52 8.50
CA PRO A 89 0.06 14.43 7.57
C PRO A 89 0.37 14.93 6.15
N GLU A 90 1.20 15.97 6.00
CA GLU A 90 1.64 16.56 4.74
C GLU A 90 2.60 15.65 3.93
N ASN A 91 3.15 14.62 4.57
CA ASN A 91 4.06 13.65 3.96
C ASN A 91 3.34 12.38 3.49
N LEU A 92 2.02 12.31 3.62
CA LEU A 92 1.19 11.25 3.04
C LEU A 92 0.75 11.65 1.64
N LEU A 93 1.00 10.80 0.66
CA LEU A 93 0.58 10.97 -0.74
C LEU A 93 -0.24 9.76 -1.19
N ILE A 94 -1.17 9.97 -2.12
CA ILE A 94 -1.93 8.91 -2.78
C ILE A 94 -1.73 9.03 -4.28
N ILE A 95 -1.39 7.93 -4.94
CA ILE A 95 -1.38 7.83 -6.41
C ILE A 95 -2.55 6.92 -6.80
N THR A 96 -3.43 7.43 -7.64
CA THR A 96 -4.64 6.75 -8.10
C THR A 96 -4.90 7.03 -9.59
N ALA A 97 -5.90 6.41 -10.20
CA ALA A 97 -6.32 6.80 -11.55
C ALA A 97 -6.94 8.21 -11.55
N ALA A 98 -6.71 9.00 -12.58
CA ALA A 98 -7.20 10.38 -12.66
C ALA A 98 -8.73 10.47 -12.49
N GLU A 99 -9.46 9.51 -13.03
CA GLU A 99 -10.92 9.40 -12.91
C GLU A 99 -11.41 9.14 -11.47
N GLN A 100 -10.57 8.57 -10.62
CA GLN A 100 -10.89 8.21 -9.23
C GLN A 100 -10.48 9.31 -8.24
N ARG A 101 -9.65 10.27 -8.66
CA ARG A 101 -9.06 11.30 -7.79
C ARG A 101 -10.10 12.05 -6.96
N GLN A 102 -11.22 12.43 -7.59
CA GLN A 102 -12.28 13.17 -6.89
C GLN A 102 -12.96 12.30 -5.81
N VAL A 103 -13.24 11.05 -6.12
CA VAL A 103 -13.85 10.09 -5.18
C VAL A 103 -12.92 9.80 -3.99
N VAL A 104 -11.60 9.73 -4.23
CA VAL A 104 -10.60 9.60 -3.15
C VAL A 104 -10.62 10.81 -2.21
N LEU A 105 -10.71 12.04 -2.75
CA LEU A 105 -10.79 13.26 -1.94
C LEU A 105 -12.11 13.36 -1.15
N GLU A 106 -13.20 12.82 -1.68
CA GLU A 106 -14.48 12.73 -0.97
C GLU A 106 -14.45 11.69 0.15
N ASP A 107 -13.77 10.56 -0.07
CA ASP A 107 -13.60 9.49 0.93
C ASP A 107 -12.63 9.89 2.05
N LEU A 108 -11.64 10.73 1.74
CA LEU A 108 -10.56 11.17 2.63
C LEU A 108 -10.50 12.72 2.71
N PRO A 109 -11.51 13.37 3.31
CA PRO A 109 -11.62 14.85 3.32
C PRO A 109 -10.52 15.53 4.14
N GLN A 110 -9.73 14.79 4.92
CA GLN A 110 -8.57 15.30 5.65
C GLN A 110 -7.35 15.54 4.75
N LEU A 111 -7.32 14.98 3.52
CA LEU A 111 -6.23 15.18 2.58
C LEU A 111 -6.48 16.42 1.72
N SER A 112 -5.41 17.14 1.43
CA SER A 112 -5.43 18.25 0.47
C SER A 112 -5.34 17.73 -0.97
N SER A 113 -5.76 18.54 -1.93
CA SER A 113 -5.82 18.14 -3.33
C SER A 113 -4.45 17.83 -3.96
N ASP A 114 -3.37 18.36 -3.43
CA ASP A 114 -1.99 18.12 -3.86
C ASP A 114 -1.39 16.82 -3.29
N GLN A 115 -2.05 16.22 -2.30
CA GLN A 115 -1.68 14.91 -1.76
C GLN A 115 -2.28 13.74 -2.56
N VAL A 116 -3.23 13.98 -3.45
CA VAL A 116 -3.86 12.96 -4.28
C VAL A 116 -3.54 13.21 -5.75
N VAL A 117 -2.70 12.37 -6.33
CA VAL A 117 -2.22 12.52 -7.70
C VAL A 117 -2.88 11.47 -8.60
N GLY A 118 -3.46 11.92 -9.71
CA GLY A 118 -4.15 11.08 -10.68
C GLY A 118 -3.25 10.68 -11.85
N GLU A 119 -3.08 9.38 -12.10
CA GLU A 119 -2.48 8.86 -13.32
C GLU A 119 -3.46 8.98 -14.49
N PRO A 120 -3.10 9.62 -15.60
CA PRO A 120 -4.01 9.76 -16.75
C PRO A 120 -4.30 8.43 -17.44
N VAL A 121 -3.39 7.47 -17.32
CA VAL A 121 -3.51 6.10 -17.82
C VAL A 121 -2.65 5.18 -16.95
N GLY A 122 -3.12 3.98 -16.65
CA GLY A 122 -2.36 3.00 -15.88
C GLY A 122 -1.11 2.51 -16.64
N ARG A 123 0.06 2.67 -16.01
CA ARG A 123 1.37 2.24 -16.54
C ARG A 123 2.06 1.21 -15.65
N ASP A 124 1.27 0.50 -14.82
CA ASP A 124 1.75 -0.47 -13.85
C ASP A 124 2.65 0.16 -12.76
N THR A 125 3.16 -0.66 -11.83
CA THR A 125 3.73 -0.17 -10.58
C THR A 125 5.08 0.52 -10.72
N ALA A 126 5.90 0.21 -11.73
CA ALA A 126 7.20 0.90 -11.91
C ALA A 126 7.03 2.38 -12.27
N ALA A 127 6.05 2.73 -13.10
CA ALA A 127 5.78 4.12 -13.44
C ALA A 127 5.19 4.89 -12.24
N ALA A 128 4.29 4.26 -11.46
CA ALA A 128 3.75 4.85 -10.24
C ALA A 128 4.83 5.07 -9.17
N VAL A 129 5.73 4.10 -8.96
CA VAL A 129 6.91 4.24 -8.08
C VAL A 129 7.83 5.37 -8.56
N GLY A 130 8.10 5.41 -9.87
CA GLY A 130 8.91 6.49 -10.44
C GLY A 130 8.28 7.88 -10.26
N LEU A 131 6.96 8.00 -10.46
CA LEU A 131 6.22 9.23 -10.18
C LEU A 131 6.30 9.59 -8.69
N ALA A 132 6.10 8.63 -7.79
CA ALA A 132 6.29 8.83 -6.34
C ALA A 132 7.68 9.37 -6.03
N THR A 133 8.73 8.79 -6.64
CA THR A 133 10.11 9.25 -6.48
C THR A 133 10.27 10.72 -6.91
N VAL A 134 9.72 11.10 -8.05
CA VAL A 134 9.76 12.49 -8.55
C VAL A 134 9.06 13.45 -7.58
N LEU A 135 7.87 13.08 -7.11
CA LEU A 135 7.06 13.93 -6.22
C LEU A 135 7.70 14.08 -4.83
N VAL A 136 8.18 13.00 -4.24
CA VAL A 136 8.85 13.02 -2.94
C VAL A 136 10.16 13.80 -3.03
N ARG A 137 10.98 13.55 -4.06
CA ARG A 137 12.23 14.26 -4.30
C ARG A 137 12.04 15.78 -4.46
N ALA A 138 10.95 16.20 -5.10
CA ALA A 138 10.64 17.62 -5.25
C ALA A 138 10.32 18.31 -3.90
N LYS A 139 9.85 17.54 -2.90
CA LYS A 139 9.62 18.03 -1.53
C LYS A 139 10.88 17.93 -0.67
N ASP A 140 11.55 16.79 -0.72
CA ASP A 140 12.77 16.50 0.04
C ASP A 140 13.65 15.48 -0.73
N PRO A 141 14.81 15.91 -1.25
CA PRO A 141 15.71 15.02 -2.00
C PRO A 141 16.39 13.95 -1.14
N ASP A 142 16.47 14.15 0.18
CA ASP A 142 17.08 13.21 1.12
C ASP A 142 16.04 12.32 1.82
N ALA A 143 14.79 12.38 1.38
CA ALA A 143 13.68 11.64 1.97
C ALA A 143 13.86 10.12 1.89
N VAL A 144 13.29 9.45 2.88
CA VAL A 144 12.99 8.02 2.87
C VAL A 144 11.48 7.85 2.75
N TYR A 145 11.03 6.99 1.86
CA TYR A 145 9.60 6.81 1.72
C TYR A 145 9.19 5.35 1.55
N ALA A 146 7.98 5.06 2.04
CA ALA A 146 7.34 3.77 1.85
C ALA A 146 6.33 3.86 0.69
N ILE A 147 6.31 2.81 -0.14
CA ILE A 147 5.24 2.52 -1.10
C ILE A 147 4.37 1.42 -0.51
N LEU A 148 3.07 1.70 -0.36
CA LEU A 148 2.12 0.80 0.27
C LEU A 148 0.89 0.60 -0.62
N PRO A 149 0.38 -0.64 -0.76
CA PRO A 149 -0.89 -0.89 -1.44
C PRO A 149 -2.09 -0.36 -0.64
N ALA A 150 -3.09 0.13 -1.35
CA ALA A 150 -4.32 0.69 -0.76
C ALA A 150 -5.33 -0.35 -0.30
N ASP A 151 -5.17 -1.63 -0.68
CA ASP A 151 -6.23 -2.62 -0.70
C ASP A 151 -5.89 -3.94 0.02
N HIS A 152 -4.92 -3.89 0.94
CA HIS A 152 -4.56 -5.00 1.81
C HIS A 152 -5.26 -4.90 3.18
N VAL A 153 -5.61 -6.05 3.73
CA VAL A 153 -6.16 -6.17 5.09
C VAL A 153 -5.06 -6.53 6.06
N ILE A 154 -5.00 -5.76 7.14
CA ILE A 154 -4.08 -5.94 8.27
C ILE A 154 -4.85 -5.52 9.52
N HIS A 155 -5.03 -6.44 10.47
CA HIS A 155 -5.77 -6.17 11.71
C HIS A 155 -4.85 -5.73 12.85
N ASP A 156 -3.63 -6.29 12.93
CA ASP A 156 -2.65 -5.91 13.94
C ASP A 156 -1.88 -4.63 13.56
N GLY A 157 -2.53 -3.49 13.76
CA GLY A 157 -1.95 -2.18 13.47
C GLY A 157 -0.66 -1.87 14.24
N PRO A 158 -0.57 -2.15 15.55
CA PRO A 158 0.67 -1.99 16.32
C PRO A 158 1.85 -2.77 15.74
N ALA A 159 1.71 -4.08 15.50
CA ALA A 159 2.76 -4.90 14.90
C ALA A 159 3.14 -4.42 13.50
N TYR A 160 2.16 -3.97 12.71
CA TYR A 160 2.41 -3.36 11.41
C TYR A 160 3.28 -2.10 11.51
N SER A 161 2.98 -1.22 12.45
CA SER A 161 3.75 0.00 12.67
C SER A 161 5.20 -0.31 13.07
N GLU A 162 5.43 -1.28 13.96
CA GLU A 162 6.78 -1.69 14.38
C GLU A 162 7.61 -2.25 13.21
N VAL A 163 7.00 -3.03 12.33
CA VAL A 163 7.66 -3.57 11.12
C VAL A 163 8.01 -2.44 10.14
N LEU A 164 7.10 -1.48 9.94
CA LEU A 164 7.38 -0.32 9.08
C LEU A 164 8.49 0.57 9.66
N GLU A 165 8.50 0.82 10.97
CA GLU A 165 9.58 1.56 11.64
C GLU A 165 10.94 0.87 11.45
N THR A 166 10.97 -0.47 11.59
CA THR A 166 12.17 -1.27 11.32
C THR A 166 12.62 -1.14 9.86
N ALA A 167 11.68 -1.19 8.91
CA ALA A 167 11.97 -1.07 7.49
C ALA A 167 12.45 0.34 7.10
N PHE A 168 11.85 1.39 7.67
CA PHE A 168 12.34 2.76 7.52
C PHE A 168 13.78 2.90 8.03
N SER A 169 14.05 2.43 9.25
CA SER A 169 15.39 2.47 9.80
C SER A 169 16.40 1.68 8.97
N ALA A 170 16.02 0.52 8.44
CA ALA A 170 16.86 -0.25 7.53
C ALA A 170 17.20 0.52 6.24
N ALA A 171 16.23 1.22 5.67
CA ALA A 171 16.44 2.07 4.49
C ALA A 171 17.30 3.31 4.81
N GLU A 172 17.11 3.92 5.99
CA GLU A 172 17.89 5.08 6.46
C GLU A 172 19.37 4.76 6.71
N GLU A 173 19.64 3.57 7.27
CA GLU A 173 21.01 3.14 7.59
C GLU A 173 21.77 2.60 6.37
N THR A 174 21.07 2.28 5.28
CA THR A 174 21.66 1.63 4.11
C THR A 174 21.20 2.29 2.80
N GLU A 175 21.89 2.06 1.71
CA GLU A 175 21.44 2.42 0.35
C GLU A 175 20.72 1.22 -0.30
N SER A 176 19.92 0.50 0.47
CA SER A 176 19.21 -0.71 0.02
C SER A 176 17.74 -0.44 -0.27
N LEU A 177 17.18 -1.29 -1.13
CA LEU A 177 15.75 -1.39 -1.38
C LEU A 177 15.18 -2.37 -0.37
N VAL A 178 14.28 -1.92 0.52
CA VAL A 178 13.72 -2.76 1.58
C VAL A 178 12.33 -3.23 1.18
N THR A 179 12.04 -4.52 1.35
CA THR A 179 10.69 -5.09 1.20
C THR A 179 10.23 -5.77 2.49
N ILE A 180 8.93 -5.99 2.63
CA ILE A 180 8.34 -6.74 3.74
C ILE A 180 7.96 -8.12 3.23
N GLY A 181 8.46 -9.15 3.90
CA GLY A 181 8.18 -10.55 3.61
C GLY A 181 7.17 -11.14 4.58
N VAL A 182 6.16 -11.83 4.06
CA VAL A 182 5.14 -12.54 4.84
C VAL A 182 5.41 -14.03 4.77
N LYS A 183 5.40 -14.73 5.90
CA LYS A 183 5.64 -16.17 5.92
C LYS A 183 4.52 -16.91 5.18
N PRO A 184 4.85 -17.75 4.16
CA PRO A 184 3.85 -18.47 3.41
C PRO A 184 3.11 -19.48 4.27
N THR A 185 1.79 -19.55 4.13
CA THR A 185 0.94 -20.57 4.75
C THR A 185 0.42 -21.59 3.72
N GLU A 186 0.56 -21.27 2.43
CA GLU A 186 0.12 -22.11 1.31
C GLU A 186 0.99 -21.82 0.06
N PRO A 187 0.99 -22.69 -0.95
CA PRO A 187 1.75 -22.48 -2.19
C PRO A 187 1.01 -21.57 -3.16
N ALA A 188 0.80 -20.31 -2.77
CA ALA A 188 0.10 -19.32 -3.57
C ALA A 188 0.85 -18.99 -4.87
N THR A 189 0.19 -19.14 -6.02
CA THR A 189 0.76 -18.78 -7.33
C THR A 189 0.44 -17.36 -7.76
N GLY A 190 -0.37 -16.64 -6.96
CA GLY A 190 -0.76 -15.26 -7.22
C GLY A 190 0.22 -14.22 -6.64
N TYR A 191 1.17 -14.67 -5.81
CA TYR A 191 2.11 -13.80 -5.09
C TYR A 191 3.54 -13.90 -5.61
N GLY A 192 4.31 -12.85 -5.40
CA GLY A 192 5.76 -12.88 -5.50
C GLY A 192 6.39 -13.59 -4.28
N TYR A 193 7.55 -14.18 -4.47
CA TYR A 193 8.32 -14.85 -3.43
C TYR A 193 9.71 -14.24 -3.30
N VAL A 194 10.16 -14.07 -2.07
CA VAL A 194 11.47 -13.52 -1.72
C VAL A 194 12.27 -14.59 -0.98
N GLN A 195 13.40 -15.03 -1.54
CA GLN A 195 14.33 -15.94 -0.86
C GLN A 195 15.25 -15.14 0.05
N THR A 196 15.23 -15.47 1.34
CA THR A 196 16.11 -14.84 2.32
C THR A 196 17.53 -15.38 2.24
N GLY A 197 18.48 -14.48 2.51
CA GLY A 197 19.86 -14.79 2.73
C GLY A 197 20.26 -14.70 4.20
N LEU A 198 21.46 -14.22 4.45
CA LEU A 198 21.96 -14.02 5.80
C LEU A 198 21.31 -12.81 6.47
N VAL A 199 21.26 -12.83 7.80
CA VAL A 199 20.93 -11.63 8.58
C VAL A 199 22.00 -10.58 8.30
N LYS A 200 21.61 -9.45 7.76
CA LYS A 200 22.48 -8.30 7.48
C LYS A 200 22.76 -7.49 8.73
N THR A 201 21.72 -7.22 9.51
CA THR A 201 21.77 -6.43 10.73
C THR A 201 20.56 -6.72 11.61
N TYR A 202 20.56 -6.19 12.83
CA TYR A 202 19.41 -6.17 13.73
C TYR A 202 19.02 -4.71 13.99
N ILE A 203 17.75 -4.37 13.78
CA ILE A 203 17.19 -3.05 14.04
C ILE A 203 16.05 -3.22 15.06
N MET A 204 16.15 -2.50 16.18
CA MET A 204 15.21 -2.64 17.32
C MET A 204 14.99 -4.09 17.76
N GLY A 205 16.01 -4.95 17.61
CA GLY A 205 15.94 -6.38 17.92
C GLY A 205 15.36 -7.26 16.83
N THR A 206 14.84 -6.68 15.74
CA THR A 206 14.29 -7.39 14.59
C THR A 206 15.39 -7.67 13.56
N PRO A 207 15.54 -8.91 13.06
CA PRO A 207 16.50 -9.24 12.04
C PRO A 207 16.09 -8.65 10.69
N VAL A 208 17.06 -8.07 9.98
CA VAL A 208 16.94 -7.61 8.60
C VAL A 208 17.78 -8.53 7.72
N TYR A 209 17.15 -9.19 6.76
CA TYR A 209 17.78 -10.20 5.91
C TYR A 209 18.23 -9.61 4.58
N THR A 210 19.33 -10.11 4.03
CA THR A 210 19.64 -9.94 2.60
C THR A 210 18.67 -10.77 1.78
N VAL A 211 18.34 -10.31 0.58
CA VAL A 211 17.54 -11.06 -0.39
C VAL A 211 18.49 -11.73 -1.39
N GLN A 212 18.35 -13.04 -1.56
CA GLN A 212 19.10 -13.81 -2.55
C GLN A 212 18.39 -13.85 -3.89
N ARG A 213 17.08 -13.93 -3.87
CA ARG A 213 16.26 -14.04 -5.07
C ARG A 213 14.87 -13.47 -4.84
N PHE A 214 14.36 -12.80 -5.86
CA PHE A 214 12.99 -12.33 -5.96
C PHE A 214 12.33 -13.02 -7.17
N VAL A 215 11.16 -13.62 -7.02
CA VAL A 215 10.46 -14.35 -8.08
C VAL A 215 8.98 -14.00 -8.06
N GLU A 216 8.51 -13.41 -9.13
CA GLU A 216 7.09 -13.01 -9.24
C GLU A 216 6.25 -14.14 -9.82
N LYS A 217 5.18 -14.52 -9.13
CA LYS A 217 4.13 -15.45 -9.55
C LYS A 217 4.65 -16.77 -10.14
N PRO A 218 5.29 -17.62 -9.33
CA PRO A 218 5.80 -18.92 -9.77
C PRO A 218 4.65 -19.89 -10.15
N ASP A 219 4.97 -20.95 -10.86
CA ASP A 219 4.04 -22.08 -11.03
C ASP A 219 3.82 -22.85 -9.71
N LEU A 220 2.77 -23.66 -9.67
CA LEU A 220 2.39 -24.38 -8.44
C LEU A 220 3.50 -25.30 -7.90
N GLN A 221 4.22 -25.99 -8.78
CA GLN A 221 5.29 -26.92 -8.36
C GLN A 221 6.46 -26.14 -7.74
N THR A 222 6.80 -25.01 -8.32
CA THR A 222 7.81 -24.09 -7.78
C THR A 222 7.36 -23.50 -6.45
N ALA A 223 6.10 -23.03 -6.35
CA ALA A 223 5.54 -22.49 -5.11
C ALA A 223 5.54 -23.54 -3.97
N LEU A 224 5.17 -24.80 -4.25
CA LEU A 224 5.27 -25.91 -3.29
C LEU A 224 6.70 -26.07 -2.77
N SER A 225 7.70 -26.08 -3.66
CA SER A 225 9.11 -26.21 -3.27
C SER A 225 9.57 -25.05 -2.39
N TYR A 226 9.07 -23.85 -2.61
CA TYR A 226 9.40 -22.65 -1.83
C TYR A 226 8.83 -22.72 -0.40
N VAL A 227 7.58 -23.17 -0.26
CA VAL A 227 6.95 -23.35 1.05
C VAL A 227 7.66 -24.47 1.83
N ASP A 228 7.96 -25.61 1.19
CA ASP A 228 8.63 -26.76 1.82
C ASP A 228 10.04 -26.42 2.28
N SER A 229 10.76 -25.56 1.58
CA SER A 229 12.12 -25.15 1.94
C SER A 229 12.18 -24.31 3.22
N GLY A 230 11.12 -23.55 3.51
CA GLY A 230 11.06 -22.59 4.62
C GLY A 230 11.96 -21.36 4.46
N GLU A 231 12.62 -21.19 3.31
CA GLU A 231 13.55 -20.08 3.03
C GLU A 231 12.88 -18.91 2.30
N TYR A 232 11.66 -19.09 1.84
CA TYR A 232 10.94 -18.10 1.04
C TYR A 232 9.81 -17.45 1.83
N PHE A 233 9.61 -16.18 1.54
CA PHE A 233 8.51 -15.37 2.05
C PHE A 233 7.70 -14.82 0.89
N TRP A 234 6.40 -14.59 1.08
CA TRP A 234 5.61 -13.83 0.13
C TRP A 234 6.05 -12.37 0.12
N ASN A 235 6.17 -11.78 -1.06
CA ASN A 235 6.33 -10.34 -1.20
C ASN A 235 5.00 -9.65 -0.86
N ALA A 236 5.00 -8.84 0.19
CA ALA A 236 3.80 -8.09 0.60
C ALA A 236 3.48 -6.91 -0.34
N GLY A 237 4.31 -6.63 -1.35
CA GLY A 237 4.14 -5.47 -2.22
C GLY A 237 4.34 -4.13 -1.51
N MET A 238 5.02 -4.15 -0.37
CA MET A 238 5.36 -2.99 0.44
C MET A 238 6.85 -2.76 0.35
N PHE A 239 7.24 -1.56 -0.06
CA PHE A 239 8.64 -1.21 -0.30
C PHE A 239 9.02 0.07 0.41
N ILE A 240 10.22 0.11 0.96
CA ILE A 240 10.75 1.27 1.67
C ILE A 240 12.18 1.53 1.19
N TRP A 241 12.49 2.78 0.86
CA TRP A 241 13.81 3.16 0.35
C TRP A 241 14.07 4.65 0.44
N LYS A 242 15.34 5.03 0.37
CA LYS A 242 15.73 6.41 0.11
C LYS A 242 15.38 6.81 -1.32
N VAL A 243 15.07 8.07 -1.52
CA VAL A 243 14.92 8.65 -2.86
C VAL A 243 16.15 8.37 -3.73
N SER A 244 17.37 8.53 -3.19
CA SER A 244 18.63 8.25 -3.89
C SER A 244 18.75 6.79 -4.35
N ALA A 245 18.37 5.83 -3.51
CA ALA A 245 18.50 4.41 -3.79
C ALA A 245 17.59 3.95 -4.93
N ILE A 246 16.30 4.35 -4.88
CA ILE A 246 15.36 3.99 -5.94
C ILE A 246 15.61 4.77 -7.23
N ASP A 247 16.05 6.04 -7.16
CA ASP A 247 16.41 6.83 -8.33
C ASP A 247 17.58 6.17 -9.10
N ALA A 248 18.60 5.72 -8.37
CA ALA A 248 19.72 4.95 -8.96
C ALA A 248 19.24 3.62 -9.55
N ALA A 249 18.32 2.91 -8.91
CA ALA A 249 17.77 1.66 -9.42
C ALA A 249 16.95 1.89 -10.71
N LEU A 250 16.09 2.91 -10.74
CA LEU A 250 15.35 3.31 -11.95
C LEU A 250 16.29 3.63 -13.10
N GLN A 251 17.34 4.42 -12.84
CA GLN A 251 18.34 4.77 -13.85
C GLN A 251 19.07 3.54 -14.41
N ASN A 252 19.45 2.60 -13.54
CA ASN A 252 20.25 1.45 -13.91
C ASN A 252 19.44 0.34 -14.61
N TYR A 253 18.23 0.07 -14.15
CA TYR A 253 17.44 -1.08 -14.60
C TYR A 253 16.34 -0.73 -15.60
N THR A 254 15.91 0.56 -15.66
CA THR A 254 14.83 1.04 -16.54
C THR A 254 15.18 2.40 -17.16
N PRO A 255 16.26 2.52 -17.96
CA PRO A 255 16.75 3.82 -18.44
C PRO A 255 15.72 4.60 -19.27
N ASP A 256 14.88 3.93 -20.04
CA ASP A 256 13.84 4.59 -20.85
C ASP A 256 12.73 5.16 -19.97
N LEU A 257 12.24 4.40 -18.98
CA LEU A 257 11.29 4.87 -17.98
C LEU A 257 11.90 6.04 -17.19
N TYR A 258 13.14 5.91 -16.73
CA TYR A 258 13.86 6.96 -16.02
C TYR A 258 13.97 8.26 -16.84
N SER A 259 14.23 8.17 -18.13
CA SER A 259 14.29 9.34 -19.02
C SER A 259 12.96 10.11 -19.07
N GLY A 260 11.83 9.40 -19.17
CA GLY A 260 10.51 10.00 -19.12
C GLY A 260 10.21 10.65 -17.77
N LEU A 261 10.52 9.96 -16.67
CA LEU A 261 10.35 10.49 -15.30
C LEU A 261 11.23 11.72 -15.05
N LYS A 262 12.45 11.71 -15.60
CA LYS A 262 13.33 12.87 -15.54
C LYS A 262 12.73 14.08 -16.28
N SER A 263 12.10 13.87 -17.42
CA SER A 263 11.39 14.94 -18.14
C SER A 263 10.28 15.57 -17.31
N ILE A 264 9.52 14.75 -16.56
CA ILE A 264 8.52 15.24 -15.60
C ILE A 264 9.19 16.05 -14.48
N SER A 265 10.27 15.53 -13.89
CA SER A 265 11.01 16.21 -12.82
C SER A 265 11.58 17.55 -13.28
N ASP A 266 12.22 17.59 -14.45
CA ASP A 266 12.82 18.80 -15.01
C ASP A 266 11.74 19.84 -15.36
N GLY A 267 10.57 19.38 -15.85
CA GLY A 267 9.41 20.24 -16.12
C GLY A 267 8.84 20.87 -14.86
N ILE A 268 8.71 20.12 -13.76
CA ILE A 268 8.30 20.65 -12.45
C ILE A 268 9.28 21.74 -11.99
N ALA A 269 10.58 21.46 -12.07
CA ALA A 269 11.63 22.41 -11.70
C ALA A 269 11.61 23.69 -12.56
N ALA A 270 11.18 23.57 -13.82
CA ALA A 270 10.98 24.71 -14.73
C ALA A 270 9.65 25.47 -14.51
N GLY A 271 8.81 25.02 -13.57
CA GLY A 271 7.51 25.64 -13.23
C GLY A 271 6.34 25.20 -14.11
N THR A 272 6.49 24.12 -14.88
CA THR A 272 5.37 23.53 -15.63
C THR A 272 4.45 22.79 -14.65
N SER A 273 3.14 22.90 -14.85
CA SER A 273 2.18 22.23 -13.98
C SER A 273 2.31 20.69 -14.08
N LEU A 274 2.17 20.00 -12.95
CA LEU A 274 2.19 18.54 -12.92
C LEU A 274 1.12 17.95 -13.85
N GLU A 275 -0.06 18.53 -13.90
CA GLU A 275 -1.17 18.07 -14.75
C GLU A 275 -0.81 18.07 -16.25
N SER A 276 -0.13 19.12 -16.74
CA SER A 276 0.36 19.18 -18.13
C SER A 276 1.38 18.08 -18.40
N LEU A 277 2.39 17.95 -17.51
CA LEU A 277 3.43 16.93 -17.63
C LEU A 277 2.86 15.49 -17.58
N MET A 278 1.90 15.25 -16.71
CA MET A 278 1.22 13.95 -16.64
C MET A 278 0.44 13.65 -17.92
N THR A 279 -0.17 14.65 -18.53
CA THR A 279 -0.92 14.47 -19.79
C THR A 279 0.01 14.22 -20.98
N GLU A 280 1.15 14.91 -21.04
CA GLU A 280 2.04 14.89 -22.21
C GLU A 280 3.06 13.74 -22.15
N VAL A 281 3.63 13.45 -20.97
CA VAL A 281 4.75 12.53 -20.82
C VAL A 281 4.32 11.16 -20.31
N TYR A 282 3.45 11.13 -19.28
CA TYR A 282 3.13 9.89 -18.55
C TYR A 282 2.55 8.77 -19.44
N PRO A 283 1.68 9.03 -20.44
CA PRO A 283 1.16 7.99 -21.31
C PRO A 283 2.17 7.26 -22.17
N ALA A 284 3.36 7.84 -22.37
CA ALA A 284 4.45 7.22 -23.13
C ALA A 284 5.39 6.35 -22.28
N LEU A 285 5.26 6.39 -20.95
CA LEU A 285 6.09 5.57 -20.05
C LEU A 285 5.88 4.08 -20.29
N GLU A 286 6.93 3.29 -20.11
CA GLU A 286 6.85 1.84 -20.19
C GLU A 286 5.87 1.27 -19.16
N LYS A 287 5.07 0.30 -19.59
CA LYS A 287 4.13 -0.42 -18.71
C LYS A 287 4.75 -1.70 -18.20
N ILE A 288 5.30 -1.66 -16.99
CA ILE A 288 5.96 -2.78 -16.32
C ILE A 288 5.78 -2.67 -14.80
N SER A 289 5.71 -3.80 -14.08
CA SER A 289 5.69 -3.75 -12.61
C SER A 289 7.09 -3.46 -12.04
N VAL A 290 7.15 -2.85 -10.87
CA VAL A 290 8.40 -2.58 -10.14
C VAL A 290 9.12 -3.88 -9.78
N ASP A 291 8.36 -4.96 -9.59
CA ASP A 291 8.88 -6.29 -9.29
C ASP A 291 9.78 -6.78 -10.43
N PHE A 292 9.27 -6.83 -11.66
CA PHE A 292 10.04 -7.21 -12.85
C PHE A 292 11.07 -6.16 -13.29
N ALA A 293 10.71 -4.89 -13.13
CA ALA A 293 11.56 -3.80 -13.57
C ALA A 293 12.84 -3.66 -12.74
N ILE A 294 12.71 -3.81 -11.41
CA ILE A 294 13.74 -3.48 -10.44
C ILE A 294 14.00 -4.63 -9.48
N MET A 295 12.99 -5.14 -8.75
CA MET A 295 13.21 -6.00 -7.60
C MET A 295 13.85 -7.35 -7.94
N GLU A 296 13.53 -7.94 -9.09
CA GLU A 296 14.17 -9.17 -9.58
C GLU A 296 15.62 -8.98 -10.03
N LYS A 297 16.03 -7.74 -10.34
CA LYS A 297 17.35 -7.42 -10.88
C LYS A 297 18.30 -6.83 -9.85
N ALA A 298 17.76 -6.14 -8.85
CA ALA A 298 18.55 -5.41 -7.86
C ALA A 298 19.31 -6.36 -6.93
N GLN A 299 20.57 -6.01 -6.66
CA GLN A 299 21.47 -6.80 -5.81
C GLN A 299 21.53 -6.29 -4.36
N ASN A 300 20.98 -5.12 -4.10
CA ASN A 300 20.97 -4.45 -2.81
C ASN A 300 19.59 -4.47 -2.16
N VAL A 301 18.88 -5.61 -2.24
CA VAL A 301 17.57 -5.77 -1.63
C VAL A 301 17.70 -6.34 -0.22
N LEU A 302 16.99 -5.75 0.73
CA LEU A 302 16.83 -6.25 2.10
C LEU A 302 15.37 -6.62 2.35
N MET A 303 15.13 -7.52 3.29
CA MET A 303 13.80 -7.92 3.71
C MET A 303 13.65 -7.84 5.23
N VAL A 304 12.52 -7.29 5.67
CA VAL A 304 12.03 -7.37 7.04
C VAL A 304 10.86 -8.35 7.08
N GLU A 305 10.90 -9.32 8.00
CA GLU A 305 9.81 -10.28 8.19
C GLU A 305 8.61 -9.60 8.85
N SER A 306 7.40 -9.86 8.35
CA SER A 306 6.17 -9.35 8.95
C SER A 306 5.90 -10.07 10.28
N ALA A 307 5.57 -9.30 11.31
CA ALA A 307 5.06 -9.79 12.59
C ALA A 307 3.54 -9.61 12.73
N PHE A 308 2.87 -9.21 11.66
CA PHE A 308 1.44 -8.90 11.60
C PHE A 308 0.72 -9.85 10.63
N ASP A 309 -0.60 -9.95 10.80
CA ASP A 309 -1.50 -10.61 9.87
C ASP A 309 -1.60 -9.84 8.55
N TRP A 310 -1.61 -10.55 7.43
CA TRP A 310 -1.65 -9.92 6.11
C TRP A 310 -2.50 -10.73 5.13
N ASP A 311 -3.32 -10.02 4.38
CA ASP A 311 -4.12 -10.57 3.29
C ASP A 311 -4.26 -9.53 2.17
N ASP A 312 -3.92 -9.90 0.93
CA ASP A 312 -4.14 -9.06 -0.24
C ASP A 312 -5.61 -8.99 -0.67
N VAL A 313 -6.44 -9.86 -0.12
CA VAL A 313 -7.87 -10.01 -0.45
C VAL A 313 -8.07 -10.02 -1.97
N GLY A 314 -7.48 -11.00 -2.65
CA GLY A 314 -7.37 -11.00 -4.12
C GLY A 314 -8.67 -11.27 -4.88
N ALA A 315 -9.65 -11.94 -4.27
CA ALA A 315 -10.95 -12.28 -4.85
C ALA A 315 -11.97 -12.61 -3.74
N TRP A 316 -13.24 -12.76 -4.08
CA TRP A 316 -14.33 -13.04 -3.13
C TRP A 316 -14.05 -14.16 -2.13
N PRO A 317 -13.44 -15.32 -2.47
CA PRO A 317 -13.14 -16.36 -1.47
C PRO A 317 -12.27 -15.88 -0.30
N ALA A 318 -11.46 -14.86 -0.50
CA ALA A 318 -10.60 -14.32 0.55
C ALA A 318 -11.38 -13.76 1.75
N ILE A 319 -12.63 -13.31 1.56
CA ILE A 319 -13.42 -12.74 2.66
C ILE A 319 -13.75 -13.75 3.75
N GLU A 320 -13.70 -15.04 3.48
CA GLU A 320 -13.93 -16.10 4.49
C GLU A 320 -12.96 -15.98 5.67
N ARG A 321 -11.74 -15.55 5.42
CA ARG A 321 -10.73 -15.34 6.46
C ARG A 321 -11.06 -14.17 7.42
N HIS A 322 -12.03 -13.32 7.05
CA HIS A 322 -12.32 -12.06 7.76
C HIS A 322 -13.70 -12.00 8.38
N PHE A 323 -14.56 -12.99 8.13
CA PHE A 323 -15.91 -13.06 8.69
C PHE A 323 -16.16 -14.39 9.39
N PRO A 324 -17.00 -14.43 10.44
CA PRO A 324 -17.32 -15.68 11.11
C PRO A 324 -18.12 -16.62 10.21
N GLU A 325 -17.74 -17.90 10.22
CA GLU A 325 -18.46 -18.98 9.58
C GLU A 325 -19.56 -19.52 10.49
N ASP A 326 -20.67 -19.99 9.89
CA ASP A 326 -21.65 -20.82 10.60
C ASP A 326 -21.18 -22.29 10.69
N ALA A 327 -21.97 -23.14 11.33
CA ALA A 327 -21.64 -24.57 11.50
C ALA A 327 -21.52 -25.36 10.18
N LEU A 328 -21.95 -24.81 9.07
CA LEU A 328 -21.89 -25.41 7.73
C LEU A 328 -20.90 -24.68 6.82
N GLY A 329 -20.05 -23.80 7.36
CA GLY A 329 -19.03 -23.07 6.60
C GLY A 329 -19.60 -21.92 5.76
N ASN A 330 -20.84 -21.47 6.02
CA ASN A 330 -21.34 -20.30 5.31
C ASN A 330 -20.83 -19.01 5.97
N VAL A 331 -20.39 -18.07 5.15
CA VAL A 331 -19.95 -16.73 5.54
C VAL A 331 -20.92 -15.69 4.97
N LYS A 332 -21.24 -14.67 5.76
CA LYS A 332 -22.12 -13.59 5.30
C LYS A 332 -21.67 -12.19 5.74
N LYS A 333 -21.86 -11.25 4.84
CA LYS A 333 -21.95 -9.82 5.11
C LYS A 333 -23.33 -9.33 4.66
N GLY A 334 -24.19 -8.92 5.60
CA GLY A 334 -25.61 -8.60 5.37
C GLY A 334 -26.56 -9.72 5.79
N ASP A 335 -27.84 -9.61 5.38
CA ASP A 335 -28.89 -10.53 5.80
C ASP A 335 -28.97 -11.77 4.91
N ALA A 336 -28.87 -12.95 5.53
CA ALA A 336 -28.98 -14.22 4.82
C ALA A 336 -29.63 -15.30 5.71
N ILE A 337 -30.44 -16.18 5.10
CA ILE A 337 -30.99 -17.41 5.71
C ILE A 337 -30.62 -18.63 4.85
N TYR A 338 -30.37 -19.76 5.50
CA TYR A 338 -29.91 -20.98 4.85
C TYR A 338 -30.80 -22.17 5.23
N LYS A 339 -31.09 -23.03 4.26
CA LYS A 339 -31.68 -24.34 4.48
C LYS A 339 -30.94 -25.38 3.64
N GLU A 340 -30.35 -26.37 4.28
CA GLU A 340 -29.59 -27.43 3.60
C GLU A 340 -28.54 -26.87 2.64
N SER A 341 -27.84 -25.78 3.07
CA SER A 341 -26.86 -25.05 2.27
C SER A 341 -25.56 -24.89 3.05
N ALA A 342 -24.42 -25.12 2.41
CA ALA A 342 -23.11 -25.17 3.05
C ALA A 342 -22.03 -24.47 2.21
N ASP A 343 -20.99 -23.99 2.88
CA ASP A 343 -19.80 -23.48 2.22
C ASP A 343 -20.09 -22.32 1.23
N ASN A 344 -21.01 -21.40 1.58
CA ASN A 344 -21.38 -20.29 0.71
C ASN A 344 -20.88 -18.96 1.26
N ILE A 345 -20.56 -18.04 0.35
CA ILE A 345 -20.22 -16.64 0.63
C ILE A 345 -21.37 -15.77 0.18
N ILE A 346 -21.97 -15.03 1.09
CA ILE A 346 -23.07 -14.11 0.80
C ILE A 346 -22.67 -12.68 1.17
N VAL A 347 -22.77 -11.79 0.20
CA VAL A 347 -22.59 -10.36 0.41
C VAL A 347 -23.82 -9.65 -0.12
N SER A 348 -24.60 -9.10 0.79
CA SER A 348 -25.85 -8.38 0.49
C SER A 348 -25.78 -6.96 1.01
N GLU A 349 -26.36 -6.02 0.27
CA GLU A 349 -26.53 -4.66 0.76
C GLU A 349 -27.65 -4.56 1.80
N ASN A 350 -27.64 -3.49 2.59
CA ASN A 350 -28.60 -3.28 3.67
C ASN A 350 -30.05 -3.35 3.17
N GLY A 351 -30.87 -4.12 3.90
CA GLY A 351 -32.28 -4.29 3.59
C GLY A 351 -32.61 -5.36 2.54
N HIS A 352 -31.58 -6.05 2.00
CA HIS A 352 -31.78 -7.17 1.08
C HIS A 352 -31.51 -8.49 1.80
N LEU A 353 -32.54 -9.35 1.88
CA LEU A 353 -32.43 -10.70 2.41
C LEU A 353 -32.12 -11.70 1.31
N THR A 354 -31.02 -12.42 1.43
CA THR A 354 -30.66 -13.54 0.56
C THR A 354 -31.07 -14.87 1.22
N ALA A 355 -31.87 -15.69 0.55
CA ALA A 355 -32.27 -17.00 1.01
C ALA A 355 -31.66 -18.11 0.14
N LEU A 356 -30.96 -19.07 0.74
CA LEU A 356 -30.34 -20.21 0.06
C LEU A 356 -30.98 -21.52 0.50
N ILE A 357 -31.35 -22.37 -0.46
CA ILE A 357 -31.92 -23.71 -0.20
C ILE A 357 -31.23 -24.75 -1.07
N GLY A 358 -30.62 -25.77 -0.42
CA GLY A 358 -30.04 -26.93 -1.10
C GLY A 358 -28.86 -26.63 -2.00
N VAL A 359 -28.08 -25.57 -1.72
CA VAL A 359 -26.91 -25.16 -2.53
C VAL A 359 -25.62 -25.14 -1.71
N GLN A 360 -24.48 -25.27 -2.39
CA GLN A 360 -23.16 -25.28 -1.76
C GLN A 360 -22.09 -24.61 -2.61
N SER A 361 -21.04 -24.13 -1.97
CA SER A 361 -19.82 -23.56 -2.58
C SER A 361 -20.10 -22.42 -3.55
N LEU A 362 -21.11 -21.59 -3.24
CA LEU A 362 -21.49 -20.43 -4.03
C LEU A 362 -20.98 -19.13 -3.42
N ILE A 363 -20.64 -18.21 -4.30
CA ILE A 363 -20.49 -16.77 -4.04
C ILE A 363 -21.77 -16.11 -4.54
N VAL A 364 -22.50 -15.45 -3.65
CA VAL A 364 -23.69 -14.66 -3.99
C VAL A 364 -23.46 -13.23 -3.54
N VAL A 365 -23.37 -12.32 -4.49
CA VAL A 365 -23.18 -10.90 -4.21
C VAL A 365 -24.34 -10.12 -4.79
N HIS A 366 -25.05 -9.39 -3.92
CA HIS A 366 -26.15 -8.53 -4.30
C HIS A 366 -25.79 -7.06 -4.08
N THR A 367 -25.98 -6.26 -5.14
CA THR A 367 -25.95 -4.81 -5.11
C THR A 367 -27.30 -4.26 -5.56
N GLU A 368 -27.50 -2.94 -5.56
CA GLU A 368 -28.75 -2.31 -5.96
C GLU A 368 -29.20 -2.72 -7.37
N ASP A 369 -28.26 -2.91 -8.29
CA ASP A 369 -28.51 -3.09 -9.71
C ASP A 369 -28.04 -4.45 -10.30
N VAL A 370 -27.29 -5.24 -9.53
CA VAL A 370 -26.72 -6.52 -10.00
C VAL A 370 -26.77 -7.60 -8.92
N THR A 371 -27.07 -8.82 -9.33
CA THR A 371 -26.82 -10.03 -8.53
C THR A 371 -25.84 -10.93 -9.25
N LEU A 372 -24.69 -11.18 -8.63
CA LEU A 372 -23.73 -12.21 -9.05
C LEU A 372 -24.01 -13.51 -8.31
N VAL A 373 -24.07 -14.62 -9.04
CA VAL A 373 -24.00 -15.98 -8.49
C VAL A 373 -22.89 -16.72 -9.22
N CYS A 374 -21.91 -17.20 -8.46
CA CYS A 374 -20.72 -17.84 -9.01
C CYS A 374 -20.29 -19.00 -8.11
N HIS A 375 -19.80 -20.12 -8.65
CA HIS A 375 -19.14 -21.15 -7.86
C HIS A 375 -17.79 -20.62 -7.35
N LYS A 376 -17.40 -20.96 -6.10
CA LYS A 376 -16.13 -20.47 -5.49
C LYS A 376 -14.91 -20.75 -6.37
N ASP A 377 -14.81 -21.95 -6.95
CA ASP A 377 -13.70 -22.35 -7.83
C ASP A 377 -13.61 -21.53 -9.12
N ARG A 378 -14.68 -20.80 -9.47
CA ARG A 378 -14.78 -19.98 -10.67
C ARG A 378 -14.65 -18.47 -10.38
N ALA A 379 -14.28 -18.09 -9.16
CA ALA A 379 -14.16 -16.68 -8.76
C ALA A 379 -13.19 -15.87 -9.65
N GLN A 380 -12.19 -16.51 -10.24
CA GLN A 380 -11.26 -15.85 -11.17
C GLN A 380 -11.91 -15.50 -12.51
N ASP A 381 -12.97 -16.20 -12.90
CA ASP A 381 -13.68 -16.01 -14.18
C ASP A 381 -14.60 -14.78 -14.17
N ILE A 382 -14.83 -14.18 -13.00
CA ILE A 382 -15.59 -12.92 -12.88
C ILE A 382 -15.00 -11.83 -13.80
N LYS A 383 -13.68 -11.79 -13.98
CA LYS A 383 -13.02 -10.87 -14.92
C LYS A 383 -13.51 -11.03 -16.36
N THR A 384 -13.85 -12.24 -16.78
CA THR A 384 -14.34 -12.51 -18.13
C THR A 384 -15.70 -11.86 -18.33
N ILE A 385 -16.60 -11.99 -17.35
CA ILE A 385 -17.91 -11.33 -17.36
C ILE A 385 -17.76 -9.81 -17.37
N VAL A 386 -16.87 -9.26 -16.53
CA VAL A 386 -16.60 -7.81 -16.49
C VAL A 386 -16.13 -7.31 -17.87
N LYS A 387 -15.26 -8.05 -18.54
CA LYS A 387 -14.81 -7.72 -19.88
C LYS A 387 -15.96 -7.75 -20.91
N GLU A 388 -16.78 -8.80 -20.89
CA GLU A 388 -17.95 -8.94 -21.78
C GLU A 388 -18.96 -7.81 -21.55
N LEU A 389 -19.22 -7.42 -20.30
CA LEU A 389 -20.09 -6.30 -19.97
C LEU A 389 -19.52 -4.96 -20.48
N GLY A 390 -18.21 -4.75 -20.38
CA GLY A 390 -17.54 -3.55 -20.89
C GLY A 390 -17.60 -3.40 -22.40
N GLU A 391 -17.75 -4.51 -23.13
CA GLU A 391 -17.92 -4.55 -24.60
C GLU A 391 -19.40 -4.42 -25.02
N ASN A 392 -20.36 -4.53 -24.09
CA ASN A 392 -21.79 -4.47 -24.33
C ASN A 392 -22.35 -3.08 -24.02
N GLU A 393 -22.86 -2.39 -25.03
CA GLU A 393 -23.41 -1.02 -24.91
C GLU A 393 -24.52 -0.90 -23.86
N ASP A 394 -25.37 -1.95 -23.72
CA ASP A 394 -26.50 -1.93 -22.79
C ASP A 394 -26.04 -2.07 -21.32
N PHE A 395 -24.90 -2.73 -21.07
CA PHE A 395 -24.43 -3.09 -19.73
C PHE A 395 -23.07 -2.50 -19.32
N LYS A 396 -22.39 -1.76 -20.21
CA LYS A 396 -21.07 -1.16 -19.90
C LYS A 396 -21.09 -0.19 -18.70
N HIS A 397 -22.26 0.33 -18.33
CA HIS A 397 -22.42 1.18 -17.16
C HIS A 397 -22.31 0.41 -15.83
N LEU A 398 -22.31 -0.94 -15.89
CA LEU A 398 -22.20 -1.82 -14.73
C LEU A 398 -20.75 -2.24 -14.41
N VAL A 399 -19.75 -1.75 -15.14
CA VAL A 399 -18.33 -2.08 -14.95
C VAL A 399 -17.48 -0.88 -14.54
#